data_0ceb12c927f648f9a99b70611d216f06
#
_entry.id   0ceb12c927f648f9a99b70611d216f06
#
_cell.length_a   1.000
_cell.length_b   1.000
_cell.length_c   1.000
_cell.angle_alpha   90.00
_cell.angle_beta   90.00
_cell.angle_gamma   90.00
#
_symmetry.space_group_name_H-M   'P 1'
#
loop_
_entity.id
_entity.type
_entity.pdbx_description
1 polymer ?
#
loop_
_entity_poly.entity_id
_entity_poly.type
_entity_poly.pdbx_seq_one_letter_code
_entity_poly.pdbx_strand_id
1 'polypeptide(L)'
;MKDGSGKWLPSKWEDLMGKALISLDSVEGGPGLWTFGGGTALAQILDHRVSYDVDIFLDSSTVLKKLAPNMNPVTKSLCDTWQWPGKYLKLILRDVGEIDFLNAPTYTADPTHQLKFGDRSIAAERSAEVATKKLVYRAASYKARDAFDLAGIYLYERSALSEIAQSPAITDDVVLSALNRLNLAKAQYQMEMRAVINATQRGEEFIDRSCEIALEALAEIRNLIPENETEQSKGVSPS
;
A
#
# COMPACT_ATOMS: atom_id res chain seq x y z
N MET A 1 -11.49 -11.84 -0.80
CA MET A 1 -11.51 -13.32 -0.93
C MET A 1 -12.92 -13.78 -1.26
N LYS A 2 -13.11 -14.71 -2.20
CA LYS A 2 -14.44 -15.22 -2.58
C LYS A 2 -14.55 -16.69 -2.17
N ASP A 3 -15.78 -17.14 -1.85
CA ASP A 3 -16.06 -18.54 -1.63
C ASP A 3 -16.19 -19.31 -2.95
N GLY A 4 -16.44 -20.63 -2.88
CA GLY A 4 -16.60 -21.49 -4.06
C GLY A 4 -17.83 -21.14 -4.94
N SER A 5 -18.74 -20.30 -4.47
CA SER A 5 -19.88 -19.77 -5.25
C SER A 5 -19.59 -18.41 -5.89
N GLY A 6 -18.39 -17.84 -5.66
CA GLY A 6 -17.99 -16.51 -6.13
C GLY A 6 -18.47 -15.35 -5.27
N LYS A 7 -19.08 -15.62 -4.11
CA LYS A 7 -19.51 -14.60 -3.15
C LYS A 7 -18.32 -14.11 -2.31
N TRP A 8 -18.26 -12.80 -2.07
CA TRP A 8 -17.27 -12.21 -1.18
C TRP A 8 -17.47 -12.65 0.27
N LEU A 9 -16.40 -13.16 0.89
CA LEU A 9 -16.38 -13.50 2.30
C LEU A 9 -16.19 -12.23 3.15
N PRO A 10 -16.61 -12.23 4.42
CA PRO A 10 -16.23 -11.17 5.37
C PRO A 10 -14.71 -11.08 5.49
N SER A 11 -14.19 -9.88 5.66
CA SER A 11 -12.78 -9.69 5.99
C SER A 11 -12.50 -10.14 7.41
N LYS A 12 -11.33 -10.72 7.62
CA LYS A 12 -10.79 -11.10 8.92
C LYS A 12 -9.47 -10.35 9.20
N TRP A 13 -9.34 -9.15 8.66
CA TRP A 13 -8.11 -8.36 8.79
C TRP A 13 -7.76 -8.05 10.26
N GLU A 14 -8.76 -7.92 11.14
CA GLU A 14 -8.53 -7.72 12.58
C GLU A 14 -7.87 -8.95 13.22
N ASP A 15 -8.30 -10.16 12.87
CA ASP A 15 -7.66 -11.41 13.32
C ASP A 15 -6.21 -11.50 12.83
N LEU A 16 -5.97 -11.13 11.56
CA LEU A 16 -4.63 -11.08 10.99
C LEU A 16 -3.75 -10.04 11.70
N MET A 17 -4.30 -8.85 11.96
CA MET A 17 -3.58 -7.80 12.68
C MET A 17 -3.23 -8.22 14.11
N GLY A 18 -4.14 -8.88 14.81
CA GLY A 18 -3.86 -9.46 16.13
C GLY A 18 -2.68 -10.43 16.09
N LYS A 19 -2.64 -11.32 15.08
CA LYS A 19 -1.52 -12.26 14.89
C LYS A 19 -0.22 -11.55 14.47
N ALA A 20 -0.29 -10.51 13.65
CA ALA A 20 0.86 -9.69 13.30
C ALA A 20 1.47 -9.04 14.56
N LEU A 21 0.63 -8.49 15.45
CA LEU A 21 1.07 -7.90 16.72
C LEU A 21 1.73 -8.95 17.63
N ILE A 22 1.15 -10.13 17.77
CA ILE A 22 1.75 -11.22 18.56
C ILE A 22 3.12 -11.61 17.98
N SER A 23 3.25 -11.67 16.64
CA SER A 23 4.53 -11.95 15.99
C SER A 23 5.56 -10.85 16.28
N LEU A 24 5.17 -9.57 16.17
CA LEU A 24 6.04 -8.43 16.46
C LEU A 24 6.49 -8.40 17.93
N ASP A 25 5.56 -8.64 18.86
CA ASP A 25 5.86 -8.69 20.30
C ASP A 25 6.83 -9.82 20.66
N SER A 26 6.90 -10.88 19.87
CA SER A 26 7.79 -12.03 20.08
C SER A 26 9.24 -11.78 19.65
N VAL A 27 9.54 -10.64 19.02
CA VAL A 27 10.88 -10.31 18.56
C VAL A 27 11.78 -9.94 19.76
N GLU A 28 12.83 -10.70 19.99
CA GLU A 28 13.80 -10.42 21.03
C GLU A 28 14.50 -9.08 20.79
N GLY A 29 14.46 -8.18 21.78
CA GLY A 29 14.95 -6.81 21.69
C GLY A 29 13.95 -5.82 21.06
N GLY A 30 12.72 -6.30 20.78
CA GLY A 30 11.64 -5.50 20.20
C GLY A 30 11.68 -5.45 18.67
N PRO A 31 10.54 -5.10 18.04
CA PRO A 31 10.40 -5.06 16.58
C PRO A 31 11.01 -3.80 15.92
N GLY A 32 11.53 -2.83 16.70
CA GLY A 32 11.94 -1.53 16.16
C GLY A 32 10.74 -0.68 15.73
N LEU A 33 10.98 0.22 14.78
CA LEU A 33 9.90 1.00 14.18
C LEU A 33 9.21 0.18 13.09
N TRP A 34 7.90 0.24 13.09
CA TRP A 34 7.07 -0.40 12.08
C TRP A 34 5.76 0.36 11.86
N THR A 35 5.15 0.17 10.71
CA THR A 35 3.87 0.77 10.37
C THR A 35 2.91 -0.27 9.80
N PHE A 36 1.61 -0.11 10.08
CA PHE A 36 0.54 -0.81 9.39
C PHE A 36 0.17 -0.03 8.13
N GLY A 37 0.31 -0.64 6.96
CA GLY A 37 0.10 0.06 5.70
C GLY A 37 -0.69 -0.74 4.67
N GLY A 38 -0.38 -0.49 3.42
CA GLY A 38 -0.98 -1.21 2.30
C GLY A 38 -2.46 -0.95 2.09
N GLY A 39 -3.08 -1.89 1.38
CA GLY A 39 -4.48 -1.75 0.96
C GLY A 39 -5.49 -1.78 2.09
N THR A 40 -5.18 -2.47 3.20
CA THR A 40 -6.09 -2.58 4.34
C THR A 40 -6.04 -1.31 5.19
N ALA A 41 -4.87 -0.74 5.44
CA ALA A 41 -4.77 0.56 6.12
C ALA A 41 -5.53 1.65 5.34
N LEU A 42 -5.37 1.70 4.02
CA LEU A 42 -6.10 2.64 3.17
C LEU A 42 -7.61 2.41 3.20
N ALA A 43 -8.05 1.16 3.23
CA ALA A 43 -9.47 0.83 3.33
C ALA A 43 -10.09 1.31 4.67
N GLN A 44 -9.32 1.33 5.76
CA GLN A 44 -9.79 1.88 7.05
C GLN A 44 -9.96 3.42 7.00
N ILE A 45 -9.19 4.11 6.17
CA ILE A 45 -9.28 5.56 6.02
C ILE A 45 -10.44 5.94 5.09
N LEU A 46 -10.49 5.34 3.90
CA LEU A 46 -11.40 5.78 2.83
C LEU A 46 -12.76 5.08 2.85
N ASP A 47 -12.87 3.91 3.47
CA ASP A 47 -14.06 3.06 3.43
C ASP A 47 -14.59 2.83 1.99
N HIS A 48 -13.67 2.60 1.05
CA HIS A 48 -14.01 2.45 -0.38
C HIS A 48 -14.10 0.99 -0.82
N ARG A 49 -13.42 0.10 -0.12
CA ARG A 49 -13.47 -1.36 -0.38
C ARG A 49 -13.16 -2.19 0.84
N VAL A 50 -13.56 -3.44 0.80
CA VAL A 50 -13.13 -4.44 1.77
C VAL A 50 -11.74 -4.96 1.38
N SER A 51 -10.83 -5.00 2.35
CA SER A 51 -9.49 -5.56 2.19
C SER A 51 -9.30 -6.76 3.11
N TYR A 52 -8.43 -7.70 2.73
CA TYR A 52 -8.36 -9.03 3.35
C TYR A 52 -7.00 -9.36 3.94
N ASP A 53 -5.95 -8.65 3.55
CA ASP A 53 -4.57 -8.93 3.92
C ASP A 53 -4.05 -7.82 4.86
N VAL A 54 -2.97 -8.08 5.58
CA VAL A 54 -2.31 -7.11 6.46
C VAL A 54 -0.88 -6.91 5.99
N ASP A 55 -0.51 -5.67 5.69
CA ASP A 55 0.83 -5.27 5.31
C ASP A 55 1.51 -4.53 6.47
N ILE A 56 2.61 -5.05 6.99
CA ILE A 56 3.45 -4.45 8.03
C ILE A 56 4.78 -4.04 7.42
N PHE A 57 5.09 -2.75 7.47
CA PHE A 57 6.36 -2.21 7.01
C PHE A 57 7.33 -2.05 8.17
N LEU A 58 8.54 -2.59 8.01
CA LEU A 58 9.60 -2.61 9.00
C LEU A 58 10.74 -1.71 8.53
N ASP A 59 11.39 -1.03 9.45
CA ASP A 59 12.59 -0.23 9.19
C ASP A 59 13.87 -1.07 9.10
N SER A 60 13.83 -2.34 9.53
CA SER A 60 15.00 -3.21 9.64
C SER A 60 14.80 -4.59 9.02
N SER A 61 15.67 -4.96 8.10
CA SER A 61 15.75 -6.32 7.55
C SER A 61 16.17 -7.38 8.59
N THR A 62 16.82 -6.96 9.69
CA THR A 62 17.19 -7.85 10.79
C THR A 62 15.95 -8.34 11.53
N VAL A 63 14.96 -7.45 11.73
CA VAL A 63 13.67 -7.81 12.34
C VAL A 63 12.93 -8.82 11.48
N LEU A 64 12.96 -8.65 10.16
CA LEU A 64 12.34 -9.59 9.23
C LEU A 64 12.89 -11.03 9.41
N LYS A 65 14.21 -11.17 9.64
CA LYS A 65 14.83 -12.47 9.93
C LYS A 65 14.35 -13.06 11.26
N LYS A 66 14.24 -12.21 12.30
CA LYS A 66 13.76 -12.64 13.63
C LYS A 66 12.28 -13.04 13.63
N LEU A 67 11.49 -12.54 12.69
CA LEU A 67 10.08 -12.92 12.49
C LEU A 67 9.90 -14.23 11.71
N ALA A 68 10.92 -14.66 10.95
CA ALA A 68 10.77 -15.84 10.08
C ALA A 68 10.42 -17.10 10.87
N PRO A 69 9.41 -17.90 10.44
CA PRO A 69 8.90 -19.06 11.20
C PRO A 69 9.92 -20.15 11.49
N ASN A 70 11.00 -20.25 10.71
CA ASN A 70 12.12 -21.14 10.99
C ASN A 70 13.04 -20.65 12.13
N MET A 71 12.94 -19.38 12.51
CA MET A 71 13.71 -18.75 13.58
C MET A 71 12.83 -18.36 14.77
N ASN A 72 11.52 -18.20 14.56
CA ASN A 72 10.57 -17.74 15.56
C ASN A 72 9.42 -18.73 15.73
N PRO A 73 9.42 -19.53 16.84
CA PRO A 73 8.39 -20.53 17.08
C PRO A 73 7.00 -19.91 17.32
N VAL A 74 6.92 -18.66 17.83
CA VAL A 74 5.65 -17.95 18.01
C VAL A 74 5.05 -17.65 16.64
N THR A 75 5.80 -17.00 15.75
CA THR A 75 5.35 -16.72 14.37
C THR A 75 4.98 -18.01 13.64
N LYS A 76 5.76 -19.09 13.84
CA LYS A 76 5.46 -20.38 13.25
C LYS A 76 4.12 -20.96 13.69
N SER A 77 3.73 -20.77 14.94
CA SER A 77 2.45 -21.27 15.47
C SER A 77 1.23 -20.49 14.97
N LEU A 78 1.42 -19.31 14.37
CA LEU A 78 0.35 -18.40 13.95
C LEU A 78 -0.05 -18.54 12.48
N CYS A 79 0.71 -19.29 11.66
CA CYS A 79 0.43 -19.45 10.24
C CYS A 79 0.44 -20.92 9.82
N ASP A 80 -0.28 -21.23 8.74
CA ASP A 80 -0.30 -22.58 8.16
C ASP A 80 0.93 -22.82 7.29
N THR A 81 1.35 -21.80 6.54
CA THR A 81 2.55 -21.84 5.71
C THR A 81 3.11 -20.42 5.53
N TRP A 82 4.30 -20.32 4.96
CA TRP A 82 4.95 -19.02 4.74
C TRP A 82 5.84 -19.02 3.50
N GLN A 83 6.16 -17.82 3.03
CA GLN A 83 7.11 -17.57 1.95
C GLN A 83 8.13 -16.54 2.44
N TRP A 84 9.42 -16.81 2.24
CA TRP A 84 10.48 -15.87 2.59
C TRP A 84 11.60 -15.88 1.54
N PRO A 85 11.44 -15.09 0.44
CA PRO A 85 12.48 -14.94 -0.59
C PRO A 85 13.61 -13.97 -0.19
N GLY A 86 13.63 -13.47 1.06
CA GLY A 86 14.66 -12.59 1.61
C GLY A 86 14.29 -11.11 1.71
N LYS A 87 13.43 -10.60 0.80
CA LYS A 87 13.02 -9.18 0.79
C LYS A 87 11.73 -8.91 1.57
N TYR A 88 10.91 -9.92 1.76
CA TYR A 88 9.68 -9.88 2.53
C TYR A 88 9.44 -11.23 3.20
N LEU A 89 8.60 -11.25 4.22
CA LEU A 89 8.08 -12.46 4.84
C LEU A 89 6.55 -12.43 4.71
N LYS A 90 5.98 -13.42 4.04
CA LYS A 90 4.55 -13.62 3.91
C LYS A 90 4.13 -14.78 4.78
N LEU A 91 3.22 -14.56 5.72
CA LEU A 91 2.53 -15.60 6.46
C LEU A 91 1.17 -15.85 5.81
N ILE A 92 0.86 -17.12 5.56
CA ILE A 92 -0.40 -17.54 4.91
C ILE A 92 -1.24 -18.28 5.94
N LEU A 93 -2.45 -17.78 6.16
CA LEU A 93 -3.44 -18.36 7.04
C LEU A 93 -4.62 -18.82 6.18
N ARG A 94 -4.79 -20.14 6.11
CA ARG A 94 -5.82 -20.74 5.26
C ARG A 94 -7.21 -20.24 5.66
N ASP A 95 -8.01 -19.86 4.67
CA ASP A 95 -9.37 -19.36 4.84
C ASP A 95 -9.50 -18.07 5.70
N VAL A 96 -8.37 -17.42 5.99
CA VAL A 96 -8.32 -16.15 6.74
C VAL A 96 -7.74 -15.04 5.88
N GLY A 97 -6.52 -15.19 5.35
CA GLY A 97 -5.80 -14.20 4.56
C GLY A 97 -4.29 -14.29 4.74
N GLU A 98 -3.60 -13.21 4.42
CA GLU A 98 -2.15 -13.14 4.45
C GLU A 98 -1.66 -11.98 5.33
N ILE A 99 -0.49 -12.18 5.95
CA ILE A 99 0.25 -11.12 6.64
C ILE A 99 1.58 -10.97 5.91
N ASP A 100 1.82 -9.79 5.35
CA ASP A 100 3.08 -9.44 4.71
C ASP A 100 3.91 -8.54 5.62
N PHE A 101 5.10 -9.00 6.01
CA PHE A 101 6.13 -8.18 6.63
C PHE A 101 7.10 -7.76 5.54
N LEU A 102 7.24 -6.45 5.33
CA LEU A 102 8.05 -5.86 4.27
C LEU A 102 9.11 -4.92 4.86
N ASN A 103 10.31 -4.95 4.34
CA ASN A 103 11.32 -3.94 4.67
C ASN A 103 11.23 -2.81 3.64
N ALA A 104 10.72 -1.65 4.06
CA ALA A 104 10.57 -0.47 3.22
C ALA A 104 10.65 0.81 4.05
N PRO A 105 11.34 1.86 3.55
CA PRO A 105 11.36 3.17 4.18
C PRO A 105 10.00 3.87 4.06
N THR A 106 9.85 4.99 4.76
CA THR A 106 8.82 5.98 4.54
C THR A 106 9.23 6.95 3.45
N TYR A 107 8.27 7.49 2.71
CA TYR A 107 8.50 8.34 1.54
C TYR A 107 7.88 9.74 1.65
N THR A 108 6.91 9.93 2.53
CA THR A 108 6.23 11.23 2.74
C THR A 108 6.67 11.89 4.03
N ALA A 109 6.49 13.20 4.15
CA ALA A 109 6.92 13.96 5.33
C ALA A 109 6.11 13.62 6.59
N ASP A 110 4.81 13.33 6.45
CA ASP A 110 3.92 12.88 7.53
C ASP A 110 3.31 11.51 7.18
N PRO A 111 4.11 10.42 7.32
CA PRO A 111 3.75 9.13 6.74
C PRO A 111 2.65 8.39 7.50
N THR A 112 2.38 8.72 8.78
CA THR A 112 1.50 7.91 9.64
C THR A 112 0.52 8.72 10.45
N HIS A 113 -0.51 8.05 10.92
CA HIS A 113 -1.42 8.52 11.95
C HIS A 113 -1.61 7.43 13.01
N GLN A 114 -2.15 7.80 14.16
CA GLN A 114 -2.45 6.83 15.21
C GLN A 114 -3.80 6.17 14.95
N LEU A 115 -3.80 4.85 14.85
CA LEU A 115 -4.99 4.01 14.73
C LEU A 115 -5.20 3.23 16.04
N LYS A 116 -6.40 3.32 16.60
CA LYS A 116 -6.76 2.51 17.77
C LYS A 116 -7.09 1.08 17.31
N PHE A 117 -6.40 0.09 17.88
CA PHE A 117 -6.65 -1.32 17.62
C PHE A 117 -6.71 -2.07 18.96
N GLY A 118 -7.90 -2.47 19.40
CA GLY A 118 -8.13 -2.96 20.77
C GLY A 118 -7.68 -1.91 21.80
N ASP A 119 -6.80 -2.34 22.70
CA ASP A 119 -6.22 -1.48 23.74
C ASP A 119 -4.92 -0.80 23.31
N ARG A 120 -4.48 -1.01 22.06
CA ARG A 120 -3.24 -0.45 21.51
C ARG A 120 -3.51 0.75 20.62
N SER A 121 -2.51 1.62 20.52
CA SER A 121 -2.39 2.63 19.48
C SER A 121 -1.25 2.21 18.56
N ILE A 122 -1.52 2.07 17.26
CA ILE A 122 -0.55 1.63 16.26
C ILE A 122 -0.34 2.72 15.22
N ALA A 123 0.87 2.83 14.70
CA ALA A 123 1.18 3.72 13.60
C ALA A 123 0.63 3.12 12.29
N ALA A 124 -0.43 3.72 11.75
CA ALA A 124 -0.99 3.35 10.45
C ALA A 124 -0.59 4.37 9.39
N GLU A 125 -0.26 3.90 8.19
CA GLU A 125 0.16 4.77 7.09
C GLU A 125 -1.01 5.61 6.58
N ARG A 126 -0.73 6.88 6.28
CA ARG A 126 -1.68 7.80 5.62
C ARG A 126 -1.84 7.44 4.14
N SER A 127 -2.90 7.91 3.54
CA SER A 127 -3.22 7.65 2.12
C SER A 127 -2.09 8.06 1.17
N ALA A 128 -1.44 9.19 1.43
CA ALA A 128 -0.29 9.65 0.64
C ALA A 128 0.88 8.66 0.69
N GLU A 129 1.23 8.14 1.87
CA GLU A 129 2.31 7.17 2.04
C GLU A 129 1.99 5.85 1.33
N VAL A 130 0.77 5.32 1.50
CA VAL A 130 0.33 4.10 0.82
C VAL A 130 0.38 4.25 -0.69
N ALA A 131 -0.10 5.37 -1.24
CA ALA A 131 -0.08 5.63 -2.68
C ALA A 131 1.34 5.82 -3.21
N THR A 132 2.19 6.55 -2.49
CA THR A 132 3.60 6.74 -2.84
C THR A 132 4.33 5.41 -2.92
N LYS A 133 4.19 4.53 -1.93
CA LYS A 133 4.77 3.18 -1.97
C LYS A 133 4.31 2.38 -3.19
N LYS A 134 3.02 2.42 -3.53
CA LYS A 134 2.49 1.74 -4.72
C LYS A 134 3.12 2.26 -6.01
N LEU A 135 3.29 3.56 -6.15
CA LEU A 135 3.96 4.17 -7.30
C LEU A 135 5.44 3.78 -7.36
N VAL A 136 6.18 3.95 -6.27
CA VAL A 136 7.62 3.66 -6.21
C VAL A 136 7.92 2.18 -6.54
N TYR A 137 7.16 1.25 -5.95
CA TYR A 137 7.49 -0.17 -6.08
C TYR A 137 6.89 -0.84 -7.30
N ARG A 138 5.84 -0.30 -7.92
CA ARG A 138 5.13 -1.01 -8.98
C ARG A 138 4.48 -0.15 -10.06
N ALA A 139 4.97 1.06 -10.32
CA ALA A 139 4.44 1.92 -11.37
C ALA A 139 4.30 1.17 -12.72
N ALA A 140 5.35 0.47 -13.17
CA ALA A 140 5.36 -0.31 -14.41
C ALA A 140 4.42 -1.54 -14.40
N SER A 141 4.00 -1.99 -13.23
CA SER A 141 3.08 -3.12 -13.03
C SER A 141 1.82 -2.72 -12.24
N TYR A 142 1.45 -1.45 -12.32
CA TYR A 142 0.30 -0.87 -11.64
C TYR A 142 -0.96 -1.69 -11.91
N LYS A 143 -1.69 -2.09 -10.86
CA LYS A 143 -2.79 -3.05 -10.93
C LYS A 143 -4.14 -2.35 -10.90
N ALA A 144 -5.19 -3.06 -11.28
CA ALA A 144 -6.58 -2.57 -11.18
C ALA A 144 -6.93 -2.09 -9.75
N ARG A 145 -6.50 -2.83 -8.72
CA ARG A 145 -6.70 -2.42 -7.32
C ARG A 145 -5.96 -1.13 -6.95
N ASP A 146 -4.79 -0.89 -7.53
CA ASP A 146 -4.02 0.33 -7.26
C ASP A 146 -4.69 1.54 -7.92
N ALA A 147 -5.25 1.36 -9.12
CA ALA A 147 -6.04 2.40 -9.79
C ALA A 147 -7.31 2.73 -8.99
N PHE A 148 -8.01 1.71 -8.48
CA PHE A 148 -9.19 1.90 -7.64
C PHE A 148 -8.86 2.65 -6.34
N ASP A 149 -7.76 2.27 -5.67
CA ASP A 149 -7.29 2.92 -4.45
C ASP A 149 -6.91 4.40 -4.72
N LEU A 150 -6.19 4.67 -5.81
CA LEU A 150 -5.82 6.05 -6.18
C LEU A 150 -7.05 6.90 -6.56
N ALA A 151 -8.03 6.31 -7.24
CA ALA A 151 -9.30 6.98 -7.53
C ALA A 151 -10.04 7.37 -6.25
N GLY A 152 -10.05 6.48 -5.24
CA GLY A 152 -10.62 6.79 -3.93
C GLY A 152 -9.90 7.95 -3.24
N ILE A 153 -8.56 7.98 -3.26
CA ILE A 153 -7.76 9.09 -2.72
C ILE A 153 -8.11 10.39 -3.44
N TYR A 154 -8.15 10.37 -4.76
CA TYR A 154 -8.48 11.54 -5.57
C TYR A 154 -9.84 12.15 -5.20
N LEU A 155 -10.84 11.32 -4.96
CA LEU A 155 -12.21 11.76 -4.67
C LEU A 155 -12.40 12.22 -3.23
N TYR A 156 -11.73 11.58 -2.26
CA TYR A 156 -12.05 11.77 -0.85
C TYR A 156 -10.92 12.40 -0.02
N GLU A 157 -9.68 12.38 -0.53
CA GLU A 157 -8.50 12.97 0.14
C GLU A 157 -7.57 13.64 -0.88
N ARG A 158 -8.12 14.51 -1.71
CA ARG A 158 -7.38 15.14 -2.82
C ARG A 158 -6.09 15.87 -2.39
N SER A 159 -6.04 16.39 -1.16
CA SER A 159 -4.82 16.99 -0.59
C SER A 159 -3.62 16.03 -0.57
N ALA A 160 -3.87 14.71 -0.45
CA ALA A 160 -2.81 13.70 -0.47
C ALA A 160 -2.01 13.70 -1.79
N LEU A 161 -2.58 14.17 -2.92
CA LEU A 161 -1.87 14.22 -4.20
C LEU A 161 -0.66 15.16 -4.15
N SER A 162 -0.77 16.29 -3.44
CA SER A 162 0.36 17.20 -3.23
C SER A 162 1.45 16.56 -2.38
N GLU A 163 1.08 15.83 -1.33
CA GLU A 163 2.05 15.11 -0.49
C GLU A 163 2.77 14.00 -1.27
N ILE A 164 2.05 13.28 -2.14
CA ILE A 164 2.62 12.28 -3.05
C ILE A 164 3.65 12.95 -3.98
N ALA A 165 3.26 14.05 -4.64
CA ALA A 165 4.10 14.76 -5.60
C ALA A 165 5.36 15.38 -4.97
N GLN A 166 5.29 15.79 -3.69
CA GLN A 166 6.43 16.35 -2.94
C GLN A 166 7.43 15.28 -2.45
N SER A 167 7.07 13.99 -2.53
CA SER A 167 8.00 12.91 -2.18
C SER A 167 9.20 12.88 -3.15
N PRO A 168 10.45 12.91 -2.67
CA PRO A 168 11.62 12.81 -3.55
C PRO A 168 11.69 11.52 -4.38
N ALA A 169 10.94 10.49 -3.97
CA ALA A 169 10.86 9.22 -4.69
C ALA A 169 9.88 9.26 -5.87
N ILE A 170 9.05 10.28 -5.97
CA ILE A 170 8.09 10.48 -7.06
C ILE A 170 8.69 11.41 -8.11
N THR A 171 9.13 10.81 -9.20
CA THR A 171 9.67 11.52 -10.36
C THR A 171 8.68 11.48 -11.52
N ASP A 172 8.90 12.33 -12.53
CA ASP A 172 8.11 12.31 -13.76
C ASP A 172 8.09 10.91 -14.40
N ASP A 173 9.23 10.22 -14.43
CA ASP A 173 9.35 8.86 -14.99
C ASP A 173 8.51 7.83 -14.22
N VAL A 174 8.46 7.92 -12.90
CA VAL A 174 7.63 7.04 -12.06
C VAL A 174 6.15 7.23 -12.40
N VAL A 175 5.69 8.48 -12.48
CA VAL A 175 4.28 8.79 -12.78
C VAL A 175 3.95 8.43 -14.22
N LEU A 176 4.82 8.73 -15.20
CA LEU A 176 4.66 8.33 -16.61
C LEU A 176 4.59 6.81 -16.76
N SER A 177 5.39 6.06 -16.02
CA SER A 177 5.35 4.59 -16.04
C SER A 177 3.98 4.07 -15.58
N ALA A 178 3.42 4.63 -14.51
CA ALA A 178 2.07 4.28 -14.02
C ALA A 178 0.97 4.69 -15.02
N LEU A 179 1.05 5.91 -15.59
CA LEU A 179 0.14 6.41 -16.62
C LEU A 179 0.13 5.49 -17.85
N ASN A 180 1.31 5.14 -18.37
CA ASN A 180 1.45 4.25 -19.52
C ASN A 180 0.87 2.86 -19.23
N ARG A 181 1.19 2.30 -18.06
CA ARG A 181 0.65 1.00 -17.66
C ARG A 181 -0.87 1.02 -17.56
N LEU A 182 -1.44 2.05 -16.92
CA LEU A 182 -2.87 2.15 -16.73
C LEU A 182 -3.61 2.39 -18.06
N ASN A 183 -3.09 3.24 -18.95
CA ASN A 183 -3.64 3.46 -20.27
C ASN A 183 -3.68 2.16 -21.10
N LEU A 184 -2.59 1.40 -21.11
CA LEU A 184 -2.51 0.12 -21.82
C LEU A 184 -3.47 -0.94 -21.27
N ALA A 185 -3.69 -0.95 -19.95
CA ALA A 185 -4.51 -1.96 -19.28
C ALA A 185 -5.96 -1.50 -19.03
N LYS A 186 -6.33 -0.26 -19.35
CA LYS A 186 -7.61 0.37 -18.98
C LYS A 186 -8.81 -0.53 -19.31
N ALA A 187 -8.91 -0.99 -20.55
CA ALA A 187 -10.04 -1.81 -20.98
C ALA A 187 -10.13 -3.15 -20.21
N GLN A 188 -8.99 -3.81 -20.00
CA GLN A 188 -8.92 -5.02 -19.21
C GLN A 188 -9.32 -4.75 -17.75
N TYR A 189 -8.77 -3.71 -17.14
CA TYR A 189 -9.05 -3.38 -15.73
C TYR A 189 -10.51 -3.01 -15.50
N GLN A 190 -11.14 -2.30 -16.42
CA GLN A 190 -12.58 -1.99 -16.34
C GLN A 190 -13.43 -3.27 -16.36
N MET A 191 -13.08 -4.26 -17.16
CA MET A 191 -13.81 -5.55 -17.22
C MET A 191 -13.61 -6.39 -15.94
N GLU A 192 -12.40 -6.39 -15.37
CA GLU A 192 -12.09 -7.24 -14.20
C GLU A 192 -12.34 -6.55 -12.86
N MET A 193 -12.56 -5.22 -12.82
CA MET A 193 -12.61 -4.44 -11.59
C MET A 193 -13.57 -5.04 -10.55
N ARG A 194 -14.82 -5.32 -10.95
CA ARG A 194 -15.83 -5.93 -10.08
C ARG A 194 -15.53 -7.40 -9.69
N ALA A 195 -14.61 -8.04 -10.39
CA ALA A 195 -14.14 -9.38 -10.04
C ALA A 195 -13.04 -9.36 -8.96
N VAL A 196 -12.23 -8.29 -8.92
CA VAL A 196 -11.05 -8.18 -8.04
C VAL A 196 -11.25 -7.20 -6.88
N ILE A 197 -12.27 -6.34 -6.92
CA ILE A 197 -12.65 -5.39 -5.88
C ILE A 197 -13.95 -5.81 -5.22
N ASN A 198 -13.95 -5.89 -3.90
CA ASN A 198 -15.14 -5.95 -3.06
C ASN A 198 -15.43 -4.52 -2.58
N ALA A 199 -16.13 -3.75 -3.40
CA ALA A 199 -16.42 -2.36 -3.11
C ALA A 199 -17.42 -2.24 -1.94
N THR A 200 -17.25 -1.21 -1.12
CA THR A 200 -18.28 -0.74 -0.17
C THR A 200 -19.32 0.10 -0.92
N GLN A 201 -20.34 0.60 -0.23
CA GLN A 201 -21.28 1.53 -0.81
C GLN A 201 -20.58 2.74 -1.44
N ARG A 202 -19.59 3.31 -0.74
CA ARG A 202 -18.77 4.44 -1.24
C ARG A 202 -17.96 4.07 -2.48
N GLY A 203 -17.40 2.86 -2.51
CA GLY A 203 -16.65 2.38 -3.67
C GLY A 203 -17.51 2.11 -4.90
N GLU A 204 -18.75 1.67 -4.71
CA GLU A 204 -19.70 1.46 -5.81
C GLU A 204 -20.04 2.75 -6.58
N GLU A 205 -19.92 3.93 -5.95
CA GLU A 205 -20.17 5.22 -6.58
C GLU A 205 -19.21 5.52 -7.74
N PHE A 206 -18.01 4.95 -7.73
CA PHE A 206 -16.98 5.27 -8.71
C PHE A 206 -16.28 4.06 -9.36
N ILE A 207 -16.64 2.82 -8.99
CA ILE A 207 -15.93 1.61 -9.43
C ILE A 207 -15.81 1.53 -10.96
N ASP A 208 -16.86 1.86 -11.69
CA ASP A 208 -16.91 1.76 -13.16
C ASP A 208 -16.08 2.87 -13.86
N ARG A 209 -15.77 3.95 -13.14
CA ARG A 209 -14.95 5.08 -13.62
C ARG A 209 -13.58 5.16 -12.97
N SER A 210 -13.25 4.21 -12.12
CA SER A 210 -12.03 4.25 -11.29
C SER A 210 -10.74 4.37 -12.11
N CYS A 211 -10.65 3.73 -13.27
CA CYS A 211 -9.48 3.86 -14.14
C CYS A 211 -9.34 5.27 -14.73
N GLU A 212 -10.45 5.92 -15.07
CA GLU A 212 -10.46 7.31 -15.60
C GLU A 212 -10.03 8.28 -14.52
N ILE A 213 -10.65 8.17 -13.35
CA ILE A 213 -10.33 8.99 -12.17
C ILE A 213 -8.86 8.82 -11.74
N ALA A 214 -8.34 7.59 -11.78
CA ALA A 214 -6.93 7.34 -11.48
C ALA A 214 -5.97 7.95 -12.50
N LEU A 215 -6.34 7.98 -13.79
CA LEU A 215 -5.56 8.69 -14.82
C LEU A 215 -5.55 10.20 -14.58
N GLU A 216 -6.68 10.80 -14.20
CA GLU A 216 -6.77 12.21 -13.81
C GLU A 216 -5.88 12.48 -12.58
N ALA A 217 -5.94 11.62 -11.56
CA ALA A 217 -5.10 11.72 -10.37
C ALA A 217 -3.61 11.68 -10.70
N LEU A 218 -3.17 10.72 -11.54
CA LEU A 218 -1.78 10.63 -11.96
C LEU A 218 -1.33 11.86 -12.77
N ALA A 219 -2.19 12.38 -13.64
CA ALA A 219 -1.89 13.60 -14.39
C ALA A 219 -1.75 14.81 -13.44
N GLU A 220 -2.61 14.91 -12.41
CA GLU A 220 -2.52 15.97 -11.40
C GLU A 220 -1.25 15.83 -10.56
N ILE A 221 -0.92 14.62 -10.07
CA ILE A 221 0.34 14.36 -9.34
C ILE A 221 1.52 14.83 -10.19
N ARG A 222 1.56 14.47 -11.47
CA ARG A 222 2.63 14.85 -12.39
C ARG A 222 2.81 16.37 -12.49
N ASN A 223 1.71 17.10 -12.58
CA ASN A 223 1.72 18.57 -12.65
C ASN A 223 2.14 19.24 -11.33
N LEU A 224 2.05 18.52 -10.21
CA LEU A 224 2.43 18.99 -8.87
C LEU A 224 3.88 18.64 -8.50
N ILE A 225 4.59 17.85 -9.31
CA ILE A 225 6.00 17.52 -9.06
C ILE A 225 6.82 18.83 -9.15
N PRO A 226 7.63 19.17 -8.15
CA PRO A 226 8.45 20.36 -8.18
C PRO A 226 9.44 20.33 -9.35
N GLU A 227 9.57 21.45 -10.08
CA GLU A 227 10.63 21.62 -11.08
C GLU A 227 12.00 21.57 -10.36
N ASN A 228 12.89 20.68 -10.77
CA ASN A 228 14.25 20.62 -10.21
C ASN A 228 15.03 21.86 -10.67
N GLU A 229 15.40 22.74 -9.75
CA GLU A 229 16.24 23.94 -9.99
C GLU A 229 17.71 23.61 -10.41
N THR A 230 17.94 22.56 -11.18
CA THR A 230 19.30 22.03 -11.44
C THR A 230 19.90 22.44 -12.80
N GLU A 231 19.39 23.42 -13.55
CA GLU A 231 19.98 23.82 -14.83
C GLU A 231 20.48 25.29 -14.92
N GLN A 232 20.44 26.08 -13.86
CA GLN A 232 20.87 27.50 -13.96
C GLN A 232 22.30 27.84 -13.51
N SER A 233 23.17 26.86 -13.21
CA SER A 233 24.54 27.17 -12.76
C SER A 233 25.69 26.83 -13.74
N LYS A 234 25.39 26.64 -15.04
CA LYS A 234 26.42 26.49 -16.08
C LYS A 234 26.32 27.59 -17.12
N GLY A 235 26.64 28.79 -16.78
CA GLY A 235 26.58 29.85 -17.76
C GLY A 235 27.12 31.21 -17.31
N VAL A 236 28.23 31.26 -16.55
CA VAL A 236 29.08 32.48 -16.49
C VAL A 236 30.52 32.06 -16.33
N SER A 237 31.25 31.96 -17.42
CA SER A 237 32.69 32.10 -17.43
C SER A 237 33.00 33.59 -17.62
N PRO A 238 33.74 34.24 -16.76
CA PRO A 238 34.27 35.56 -17.07
C PRO A 238 35.50 35.42 -17.95
N SER A 239 35.51 36.21 -18.98
CA SER A 239 36.65 36.57 -19.84
C SER A 239 37.79 37.24 -19.08
#